data_ef1519d56a8ac80d67e07ec30d4f97ac
#
_entry.id   ef1519d56a8ac80d67e07ec30d4f97ac
#
_cell.length_a   1.000
_cell.length_b   1.000
_cell.length_c   1.000
_cell.angle_alpha   90.00
_cell.angle_beta   90.00
_cell.angle_gamma   90.00
#
_symmetry.space_group_name_H-M   'P 1'
#
loop_
_entity.id
_entity.type
_entity.pdbx_description
1 polymer ?
#
loop_
_entity_poly.entity_id
_entity_poly.type
_entity_poly.pdbx_seq_one_letter_code
_entity_poly.pdbx_strand_id
1 'polypeptide(L)'
;SRYAEAYRTVLPKVRTGGVIVADNITRGPIDFADLVAHFEEGAPLPDPERDGETRGIGEYVGTVRSDDAVETAILPVGSGIAVSTKVA
;
A
#
# COMPACT_ATOMS: atom_id res chain seq x y z
N SER A 1 4.99 -5.94 9.49
CA SER A 1 4.40 -4.63 9.83
C SER A 1 2.92 -4.78 10.13
N ARG A 2 2.38 -3.83 10.88
CA ARG A 2 0.95 -3.84 11.21
C ARG A 2 0.07 -3.73 9.98
N TYR A 3 0.45 -2.91 9.03
CA TYR A 3 -0.33 -2.72 7.81
C TYR A 3 -0.37 -4.00 6.98
N ALA A 4 0.78 -4.61 6.76
CA ALA A 4 0.85 -5.83 5.96
C ALA A 4 0.18 -7.01 6.66
N GLU A 5 0.34 -7.13 7.97
CA GLU A 5 -0.32 -8.18 8.76
C GLU A 5 -1.84 -8.02 8.75
N ALA A 6 -2.30 -6.79 8.95
CA ALA A 6 -3.74 -6.52 8.91
C ALA A 6 -4.32 -6.85 7.53
N TYR A 7 -3.62 -6.49 6.47
CA TYR A 7 -4.03 -6.79 5.11
C TYR A 7 -4.18 -8.30 4.89
N ARG A 8 -3.16 -9.08 5.28
CA ARG A 8 -3.18 -10.53 5.10
C ARG A 8 -4.28 -11.20 5.92
N THR A 9 -4.60 -10.63 7.07
CA THR A 9 -5.67 -11.15 7.94
C THR A 9 -7.05 -10.85 7.37
N VAL A 10 -7.23 -9.65 6.84
CA VAL A 10 -8.54 -9.17 6.39
C VAL A 10 -8.88 -9.63 4.98
N LEU A 11 -7.91 -9.70 4.08
CA LEU A 11 -8.16 -10.00 2.67
C LEU A 11 -9.01 -11.26 2.44
N PRO A 12 -8.76 -12.40 3.12
CA PRO A 12 -9.60 -13.58 2.90
C PRO A 12 -11.06 -13.38 3.29
N LYS A 13 -11.34 -12.38 4.12
CA LYS A 13 -12.68 -12.10 4.61
C LYS A 13 -13.42 -11.09 3.75
N VAL A 14 -12.72 -10.46 2.80
CA VAL A 14 -13.32 -9.50 1.89
C VAL A 14 -13.86 -10.26 0.69
N ARG A 15 -15.11 -9.96 0.32
CA ARG A 15 -15.69 -10.54 -0.90
C ARG A 15 -15.07 -9.93 -2.14
N THR A 16 -15.11 -10.64 -3.26
CA THR A 16 -14.70 -10.09 -4.55
C THR A 16 -15.52 -8.84 -4.85
N GLY A 17 -14.86 -7.78 -5.27
CA GLY A 17 -15.46 -6.46 -5.45
C GLY A 17 -15.39 -5.58 -4.21
N GLY A 18 -15.08 -6.15 -3.04
CA GLY A 18 -14.87 -5.36 -1.83
C GLY A 18 -13.54 -4.64 -1.86
N VAL A 19 -13.37 -3.63 -1.01
CA VAL A 19 -12.18 -2.80 -1.00
C VAL A 19 -11.51 -2.78 0.36
N ILE A 20 -10.19 -2.60 0.35
CA ILE A 20 -9.40 -2.34 1.55
C ILE A 20 -8.76 -0.98 1.35
N VAL A 21 -8.94 -0.09 2.33
CA VAL A 21 -8.41 1.28 2.28
C VAL A 21 -7.31 1.44 3.31
N ALA A 22 -6.16 1.92 2.87
CA ALA A 22 -5.05 2.26 3.76
C ALA A 22 -4.77 3.75 3.65
N ASP A 23 -4.75 4.43 4.78
CA ASP A 23 -4.53 5.87 4.88
C ASP A 23 -3.09 6.16 5.30
N ASN A 24 -2.69 7.42 5.13
CA ASN A 24 -1.37 7.92 5.58
C ASN A 24 -0.19 7.19 4.93
N ILE A 25 -0.31 6.83 3.65
CA ILE A 25 0.75 6.08 2.98
C ILE A 25 1.89 6.96 2.46
N THR A 26 1.77 8.29 2.55
CA THR A 26 2.85 9.22 2.17
C THR A 26 3.55 9.80 3.39
N ARG A 27 3.76 8.99 4.42
CA ARG A 27 4.47 9.43 5.61
C ARG A 27 5.97 9.24 5.47
N GLY A 28 6.73 10.04 6.20
CA GLY A 28 8.17 9.96 6.20
C GLY A 28 8.75 10.34 4.84
N PRO A 29 9.73 9.61 4.33
CA PRO A 29 10.35 9.95 3.06
C PRO A 29 9.54 9.55 1.83
N ILE A 30 8.45 8.83 2.01
CA ILE A 30 7.63 8.38 0.88
C ILE A 30 6.64 9.46 0.50
N ASP A 31 6.69 9.96 -0.72
CA ASP A 31 5.71 10.91 -1.24
C ASP A 31 4.87 10.27 -2.35
N PHE A 32 3.92 11.04 -2.89
CA PHE A 32 3.02 10.50 -3.91
C PHE A 32 3.77 10.11 -5.19
N ALA A 33 4.77 10.89 -5.59
CA ALA A 33 5.56 10.58 -6.78
C ALA A 33 6.33 9.28 -6.61
N ASP A 34 6.85 9.02 -5.41
CA ASP A 34 7.53 7.76 -5.11
C ASP A 34 6.59 6.57 -5.26
N LEU A 35 5.35 6.73 -4.78
CA LEU A 35 4.35 5.67 -4.89
C LEU A 35 3.96 5.41 -6.34
N VAL A 36 3.75 6.45 -7.12
CA VAL A 36 3.41 6.30 -8.53
C VAL A 36 4.53 5.58 -9.27
N ALA A 37 5.77 5.97 -9.07
CA ALA A 37 6.90 5.31 -9.71
C ALA A 37 7.01 3.84 -9.28
N HIS A 38 6.77 3.56 -8.01
CA HIS A 38 6.80 2.19 -7.51
C HIS A 38 5.74 1.32 -8.17
N PHE A 39 4.50 1.81 -8.22
CA PHE A 39 3.40 1.04 -8.77
C PHE A 39 3.48 0.89 -10.29
N GLU A 40 3.87 1.93 -11.02
CA GLU A 40 3.91 1.88 -12.47
C GLU A 40 5.18 1.26 -13.02
N GLU A 41 6.32 1.54 -12.40
CA GLU A 41 7.63 1.18 -12.96
C GLU A 41 8.41 0.19 -12.11
N GLY A 42 7.92 -0.15 -10.94
CA GLY A 42 8.64 -1.01 -10.02
C GLY A 42 9.84 -0.34 -9.35
N ALA A 43 9.87 1.00 -9.37
CA ALA A 43 10.97 1.74 -8.75
C ALA A 43 11.05 1.44 -7.25
N PRO A 44 12.26 1.39 -6.66
CA PRO A 44 12.37 1.19 -5.23
C PRO A 44 11.81 2.37 -4.46
N LEU A 45 11.18 2.09 -3.32
CA LEU A 45 10.72 3.12 -2.42
C LEU A 45 11.90 3.70 -1.63
N PRO A 46 11.78 4.95 -1.13
CA PRO A 46 12.81 5.52 -0.28
C PRO A 46 13.11 4.63 0.93
N ASP A 47 14.34 4.72 1.42
CA ASP A 47 14.83 3.87 2.50
C ASP A 47 13.94 3.93 3.74
N PRO A 48 13.33 2.82 4.13
CA PRO A 48 12.42 2.79 5.27
C PRO A 48 13.10 2.59 6.61
N GLU A 49 14.43 2.52 6.67
CA GLU A 49 15.13 2.14 7.89
C GLU A 49 15.05 3.18 8.99
N ARG A 50 14.78 4.43 8.65
CA ARG A 50 14.78 5.51 9.62
C ARG A 50 13.60 5.51 10.58
N ASP A 51 12.51 4.89 10.19
CA ASP A 51 11.24 4.99 10.91
C ASP A 51 10.47 3.69 10.72
N GLY A 52 10.10 3.07 11.83
CA GLY A 52 9.36 1.81 11.80
C GLY A 52 8.02 1.95 11.08
N GLU A 53 7.36 3.11 11.20
CA GLU A 53 6.10 3.36 10.49
C GLU A 53 6.32 3.42 8.98
N THR A 54 7.35 4.13 8.55
CA THR A 54 7.68 4.24 7.14
C THR A 54 8.03 2.87 6.55
N ARG A 55 8.77 2.07 7.30
CA ARG A 55 9.08 0.71 6.89
C ARG A 55 7.80 -0.11 6.73
N GLY A 56 6.90 0.02 7.68
CA GLY A 56 5.63 -0.70 7.64
C GLY A 56 4.79 -0.32 6.44
N ILE A 57 4.76 0.96 6.10
CA ILE A 57 4.05 1.46 4.93
C ILE A 57 4.68 0.91 3.65
N GLY A 58 6.01 0.95 3.53
CA GLY A 58 6.71 0.42 2.38
C GLY A 58 6.45 -1.06 2.18
N GLU A 59 6.46 -1.83 3.26
CA GLU A 59 6.13 -3.25 3.21
C GLU A 59 4.70 -3.47 2.73
N TYR A 60 3.74 -2.69 3.24
CA TYR A 60 2.35 -2.78 2.82
C TYR A 60 2.19 -2.47 1.33
N VAL A 61 2.77 -1.37 0.88
CA VAL A 61 2.70 -0.95 -0.52
C VAL A 61 3.28 -2.02 -1.44
N GLY A 62 4.43 -2.57 -1.09
CA GLY A 62 5.04 -3.65 -1.87
C GLY A 62 4.18 -4.91 -1.88
N THR A 63 3.56 -5.24 -0.75
CA THR A 63 2.68 -6.40 -0.64
C THR A 63 1.48 -6.28 -1.58
N VAL A 64 0.76 -5.15 -1.54
CA VAL A 64 -0.43 -5.00 -2.38
C VAL A 64 -0.07 -4.87 -3.85
N ARG A 65 1.06 -4.27 -4.18
CA ARG A 65 1.52 -4.19 -5.56
C ARG A 65 1.76 -5.58 -6.16
N SER A 66 2.28 -6.48 -5.36
CA SER A 66 2.65 -7.83 -5.81
C SER A 66 1.50 -8.83 -5.75
N ASP A 67 0.36 -8.45 -5.17
CA ASP A 67 -0.75 -9.36 -4.94
C ASP A 67 -1.74 -9.32 -6.12
N ASP A 68 -1.81 -10.40 -6.87
CA ASP A 68 -2.71 -10.50 -8.02
C ASP A 68 -4.18 -10.58 -7.62
N ALA A 69 -4.47 -10.78 -6.34
CA ALA A 69 -5.85 -10.84 -5.86
C ALA A 69 -6.50 -9.47 -5.74
N VAL A 70 -5.73 -8.39 -5.84
CA VAL A 70 -6.24 -7.03 -5.72
C VAL A 70 -5.72 -6.13 -6.85
N GLU A 71 -6.49 -5.10 -7.15
CA GLU A 71 -6.05 -3.96 -7.95
C GLU A 71 -6.02 -2.75 -7.04
N THR A 72 -4.92 -2.01 -7.03
CA THR A 72 -4.70 -0.90 -6.11
C THR A 72 -4.61 0.42 -6.84
N ALA A 73 -5.37 1.40 -6.36
CA ALA A 73 -5.31 2.78 -6.80
C ALA A 73 -4.74 3.64 -5.66
N ILE A 74 -3.87 4.57 -6.00
CA ILE A 74 -3.29 5.51 -5.05
C ILE A 74 -3.93 6.86 -5.26
N LEU A 75 -4.51 7.43 -4.21
CA LEU A 75 -5.20 8.71 -4.25
C LEU A 75 -4.41 9.77 -3.50
N PRO A 76 -4.15 10.94 -4.11
CA PRO A 76 -3.40 12.02 -3.47
C PRO A 76 -4.32 12.87 -2.58
N VAL A 77 -4.98 12.24 -1.63
CA VAL A 77 -5.90 12.87 -0.70
C VAL A 77 -5.31 12.80 0.70
N GLY A 78 -5.25 13.90 1.41
CA GLY A 78 -4.65 13.94 2.72
C GLY A 78 -3.20 13.49 2.70
N SER A 79 -2.85 12.51 3.50
CA SER A 79 -1.51 11.91 3.55
C SER A 79 -1.39 10.68 2.66
N GLY A 80 -2.16 10.63 1.59
CA GLY A 80 -2.14 9.53 0.64
C GLY A 80 -3.02 8.36 1.07
N ILE A 81 -3.81 7.84 0.14
CA ILE A 81 -4.72 6.73 0.38
C ILE A 81 -4.49 5.66 -0.68
N ALA A 82 -4.32 4.42 -0.25
CA ALA A 82 -4.30 3.28 -1.14
C ALA A 82 -5.64 2.55 -1.05
N VAL A 83 -6.31 2.39 -2.18
CA VAL A 83 -7.57 1.65 -2.27
C VAL A 83 -7.31 0.39 -3.08
N SER A 84 -7.43 -0.75 -2.43
CA SER A 84 -7.19 -2.06 -3.03
C SER A 84 -8.52 -2.78 -3.19
N THR A 85 -8.90 -3.04 -4.44
CA THR A 85 -10.14 -3.75 -4.76
C THR A 85 -9.84 -5.22 -4.97
N LYS A 86 -10.55 -6.08 -4.28
CA LYS A 86 -10.37 -7.52 -4.44
C LYS A 86 -11.00 -7.98 -5.76
N VAL A 87 -10.19 -8.55 -6.62
CA VAL A 87 -10.62 -8.99 -7.97
C VAL A 87 -10.60 -10.52 -8.13
N ALA A 88 -10.05 -11.22 -7.14
CA ALA A 88 -9.96 -12.69 -7.25
C ALA A 88 -10.29 -13.40 -5.94
#